data_8fe0d70a15e5cfb08ecfa6e706c8c6aa
#
_entry.id   8fe0d70a15e5cfb08ecfa6e706c8c6aa
#
_cell.length_a   1.000
_cell.length_b   1.000
_cell.length_c   1.000
_cell.angle_alpha   90.00
_cell.angle_beta   90.00
_cell.angle_gamma   90.00
#
_symmetry.space_group_name_H-M   'P 1'
#
loop_
_entity.id
_entity.type
_entity.pdbx_description
1 polymer ?
#
loop_
_entity_poly.entity_id
_entity_poly.type
_entity_poly.pdbx_seq_one_letter_code
_entity_poly.pdbx_strand_id
1 'polypeptide(L)'
;KTVAYDSAADSVVAVVSGEVQAAITASGAAVGQMDGGNIVPLAVTSNERLSTYPDVPAMGELYEELADMQVNSWIMLAVSADTDPAIVSFLQEAFAPAAVSDAYRATQEGFFFQPVEEMSNEDMLSFVASQQDYYTSLIG
;
A
#
# COMPACT_ATOMS: atom_id res chain seq x y z
N LYS A 1 -13.86 3.56 -20.20
CA LYS A 1 -14.48 4.59 -19.36
C LYS A 1 -14.11 4.31 -17.92
N THR A 2 -13.56 5.30 -17.21
CA THR A 2 -13.22 5.18 -15.79
C THR A 2 -14.45 5.49 -14.93
N VAL A 3 -14.66 4.72 -13.87
CA VAL A 3 -15.69 4.91 -12.86
C VAL A 3 -15.00 5.03 -11.50
N ALA A 4 -15.32 6.07 -10.75
CA ALA A 4 -14.81 6.25 -9.40
C ALA A 4 -15.78 5.63 -8.39
N TYR A 5 -15.24 4.99 -7.37
CA TYR A 5 -15.97 4.41 -6.24
C TYR A 5 -15.53 5.06 -4.93
N ASP A 6 -16.39 5.11 -3.94
CA ASP A 6 -16.12 5.75 -2.66
C ASP A 6 -15.13 4.94 -1.79
N SER A 7 -15.00 3.65 -2.06
CA SER A 7 -14.04 2.78 -1.36
C SER A 7 -13.42 1.72 -2.26
N ALA A 8 -12.26 1.19 -1.82
CA ALA A 8 -11.62 0.04 -2.44
C ALA A 8 -12.53 -1.20 -2.43
N ALA A 9 -13.31 -1.40 -1.36
CA ALA A 9 -14.24 -2.52 -1.25
C ALA A 9 -15.36 -2.42 -2.28
N ASP A 10 -15.92 -1.22 -2.50
CA ASP A 10 -16.98 -1.02 -3.49
C ASP A 10 -16.49 -1.32 -4.92
N SER A 11 -15.26 -0.93 -5.25
CA SER A 11 -14.67 -1.25 -6.55
C SER A 11 -14.50 -2.75 -6.76
N VAL A 12 -14.14 -3.50 -5.72
CA VAL A 12 -14.05 -4.97 -5.77
C VAL A 12 -15.43 -5.60 -5.96
N VAL A 13 -16.45 -5.13 -5.23
CA VAL A 13 -17.84 -5.61 -5.40
C VAL A 13 -18.34 -5.35 -6.81
N ALA A 14 -18.02 -4.21 -7.40
CA ALA A 14 -18.40 -3.87 -8.77
C ALA A 14 -17.78 -4.82 -9.81
N VAL A 15 -16.54 -5.27 -9.60
CA VAL A 15 -15.91 -6.31 -10.45
C VAL A 15 -16.61 -7.65 -10.27
N VAL A 16 -16.83 -8.08 -9.01
CA VAL A 16 -17.50 -9.37 -8.71
C VAL A 16 -18.91 -9.44 -9.30
N SER A 17 -19.65 -8.31 -9.24
CA SER A 17 -21.01 -8.24 -9.81
C SER A 17 -21.05 -8.09 -11.33
N GLY A 18 -19.89 -7.83 -11.98
CA GLY A 18 -19.80 -7.58 -13.42
C GLY A 18 -20.25 -6.18 -13.86
N GLU A 19 -20.43 -5.25 -12.92
CA GLU A 19 -20.72 -3.85 -13.22
C GLU A 19 -19.56 -3.18 -13.97
N VAL A 20 -18.33 -3.49 -13.57
CA VAL A 20 -17.09 -3.13 -14.28
C VAL A 20 -16.26 -4.38 -14.59
N GLN A 21 -15.42 -4.29 -15.62
CA GLN A 21 -14.61 -5.41 -16.09
C GLN A 21 -13.31 -5.59 -15.32
N ALA A 22 -12.79 -4.52 -14.74
CA ALA A 22 -11.55 -4.51 -13.96
C ALA A 22 -11.56 -3.35 -12.97
N ALA A 23 -10.76 -3.44 -11.91
CA ALA A 23 -10.52 -2.35 -10.98
C ALA A 23 -9.02 -2.28 -10.62
N ILE A 24 -8.54 -1.07 -10.33
CA ILE A 24 -7.29 -0.83 -9.63
C ILE A 24 -7.68 -0.55 -8.18
N THR A 25 -7.20 -1.37 -7.25
CA THR A 25 -7.62 -1.31 -5.85
C THR A 25 -6.49 -1.75 -4.92
N ALA A 26 -6.60 -1.44 -3.63
CA ALA A 26 -5.66 -1.94 -2.63
C ALA A 26 -5.80 -3.46 -2.47
N SER A 27 -4.68 -4.18 -2.45
CA SER A 27 -4.63 -5.65 -2.36
C SER A 27 -5.42 -6.19 -1.16
N GLY A 28 -5.31 -5.55 0.01
CA GLY A 28 -6.04 -5.96 1.21
C GLY A 28 -7.57 -5.96 1.06
N ALA A 29 -8.13 -5.11 0.19
CA ALA A 29 -9.57 -5.11 -0.10
C ALA A 29 -9.98 -6.27 -1.03
N ALA A 30 -9.04 -6.76 -1.84
CA ALA A 30 -9.29 -7.75 -2.88
C ALA A 30 -9.04 -9.20 -2.41
N VAL A 31 -8.18 -9.41 -1.40
CA VAL A 31 -7.66 -10.72 -0.99
C VAL A 31 -8.74 -11.77 -0.75
N GLY A 32 -9.79 -11.43 0.00
CA GLY A 32 -10.86 -12.40 0.29
C GLY A 32 -11.62 -12.85 -0.95
N GLN A 33 -11.71 -12.01 -1.98
CA GLN A 33 -12.35 -12.36 -3.25
C GLN A 33 -11.39 -13.13 -4.19
N MET A 34 -10.08 -12.83 -4.10
CA MET A 34 -9.03 -13.58 -4.79
C MET A 34 -8.94 -15.01 -4.26
N ASP A 35 -8.86 -15.18 -2.94
CA ASP A 35 -8.82 -16.50 -2.28
C ASP A 35 -10.08 -17.30 -2.51
N GLY A 36 -11.23 -16.63 -2.60
CA GLY A 36 -12.51 -17.23 -2.98
C GLY A 36 -12.65 -17.56 -4.48
N GLY A 37 -11.68 -17.18 -5.31
CA GLY A 37 -11.71 -17.41 -6.76
C GLY A 37 -12.74 -16.56 -7.51
N ASN A 38 -13.27 -15.51 -6.88
CA ASN A 38 -14.29 -14.65 -7.48
C ASN A 38 -13.69 -13.56 -8.38
N ILE A 39 -12.42 -13.22 -8.20
CA ILE A 39 -11.65 -12.30 -9.04
C ILE A 39 -10.25 -12.86 -9.31
N VAL A 40 -9.66 -12.44 -10.41
CA VAL A 40 -8.31 -12.83 -10.82
C VAL A 40 -7.42 -11.60 -10.81
N PRO A 41 -6.32 -11.59 -10.03
CA PRO A 41 -5.33 -10.50 -10.08
C PRO A 41 -4.59 -10.58 -11.42
N LEU A 42 -4.45 -9.44 -12.10
CA LEU A 42 -3.78 -9.36 -13.40
C LEU A 42 -2.34 -8.88 -13.28
N ALA A 43 -2.07 -7.92 -12.40
CA ALA A 43 -0.76 -7.39 -12.13
C ALA A 43 -0.76 -6.64 -10.79
N VAL A 44 0.43 -6.42 -10.22
CA VAL A 44 0.68 -5.54 -9.07
C VAL A 44 1.44 -4.29 -9.50
N THR A 45 1.21 -3.17 -8.80
CA THR A 45 1.86 -1.88 -9.08
C THR A 45 3.20 -1.70 -8.36
N SER A 46 3.61 -2.68 -7.55
CA SER A 46 4.94 -2.73 -6.93
C SER A 46 6.02 -3.08 -7.96
N ASN A 47 7.28 -2.76 -7.66
CA ASN A 47 8.42 -3.09 -8.53
C ASN A 47 8.66 -4.58 -8.67
N GLU A 48 8.28 -5.34 -7.65
CA GLU A 48 8.46 -6.78 -7.58
C GLU A 48 7.11 -7.45 -7.32
N ARG A 49 7.03 -8.73 -7.70
CA ARG A 49 5.87 -9.57 -7.40
C ARG A 49 5.67 -9.68 -5.89
N LEU A 50 4.44 -9.78 -5.45
CA LEU A 50 4.15 -10.10 -4.06
C LEU A 50 4.58 -11.54 -3.74
N SER A 51 5.28 -11.74 -2.62
CA SER A 51 5.73 -13.07 -2.19
C SER A 51 4.57 -14.06 -1.97
N THR A 52 3.41 -13.55 -1.60
CA THR A 52 2.17 -14.31 -1.41
C THR A 52 1.46 -14.68 -2.72
N TYR A 53 1.73 -13.96 -3.81
CA TYR A 53 1.18 -14.21 -5.15
C TYR A 53 2.29 -14.17 -6.21
N PRO A 54 3.23 -15.12 -6.17
CA PRO A 54 4.40 -15.11 -7.05
C PRO A 54 4.05 -15.28 -8.54
N ASP A 55 2.87 -15.77 -8.85
CA ASP A 55 2.39 -15.92 -10.22
C ASP A 55 1.77 -14.66 -10.80
N VAL A 56 1.51 -13.62 -9.96
CA VAL A 56 0.98 -12.33 -10.42
C VAL A 56 2.15 -11.41 -10.78
N PRO A 57 2.28 -10.99 -12.06
CA PRO A 57 3.39 -10.17 -12.49
C PRO A 57 3.34 -8.76 -11.91
N ALA A 58 4.50 -8.12 -11.74
CA ALA A 58 4.59 -6.70 -11.55
C ALA A 58 4.32 -5.97 -12.89
N MET A 59 3.73 -4.77 -12.84
CA MET A 59 3.40 -4.02 -14.06
C MET A 59 4.63 -3.72 -14.91
N GLY A 60 5.79 -3.47 -14.30
CA GLY A 60 7.06 -3.26 -15.00
C GLY A 60 7.57 -4.48 -15.76
N GLU A 61 7.14 -5.69 -15.41
CA GLU A 61 7.45 -6.91 -16.18
C GLU A 61 6.63 -6.99 -17.48
N LEU A 62 5.45 -6.36 -17.50
CA LEU A 62 4.53 -6.40 -18.64
C LEU A 62 4.75 -5.23 -19.61
N TYR A 63 5.19 -4.08 -19.08
CA TYR A 63 5.35 -2.83 -19.81
C TYR A 63 6.64 -2.15 -19.40
N GLU A 64 7.60 -2.05 -20.31
CA GLU A 64 8.92 -1.46 -20.06
C GLU A 64 8.80 0.01 -19.59
N GLU A 65 7.81 0.74 -20.11
CA GLU A 65 7.55 2.13 -19.74
C GLU A 65 7.10 2.29 -18.27
N LEU A 66 6.69 1.21 -17.63
CA LEU A 66 6.24 1.17 -16.23
C LEU A 66 7.25 0.51 -15.30
N ALA A 67 8.46 0.15 -15.79
CA ALA A 67 9.47 -0.54 -15.00
C ALA A 67 9.92 0.24 -13.76
N ASP A 68 9.96 1.57 -13.87
CA ASP A 68 10.33 2.48 -12.77
C ASP A 68 9.12 3.01 -12.00
N MET A 69 7.89 2.58 -12.35
CA MET A 69 6.68 3.05 -11.70
C MET A 69 6.47 2.35 -10.37
N GLN A 70 6.43 3.14 -9.29
CA GLN A 70 6.24 2.68 -7.92
C GLN A 70 4.98 3.31 -7.32
N VAL A 71 3.83 2.75 -7.60
CA VAL A 71 2.57 3.20 -6.98
C VAL A 71 2.25 2.28 -5.80
N ASN A 72 2.81 2.60 -4.65
CA ASN A 72 2.67 1.85 -3.41
C ASN A 72 1.81 2.61 -2.40
N SER A 73 0.97 1.89 -1.66
CA SER A 73 0.29 2.43 -0.48
C SER A 73 1.18 2.27 0.75
N TRP A 74 1.26 3.31 1.56
CA TRP A 74 1.94 3.29 2.85
C TRP A 74 1.03 3.86 3.94
N ILE A 75 1.27 3.44 5.17
CA ILE A 75 0.51 3.85 6.34
C ILE A 75 1.47 4.44 7.36
N MET A 76 1.12 5.58 7.94
CA MET A 76 1.88 6.23 8.99
C MET A 76 0.99 6.59 10.18
N LEU A 77 1.58 6.61 11.36
CA LEU A 77 0.99 7.23 12.55
C LEU A 77 1.40 8.71 12.57
N ALA A 78 0.43 9.59 12.65
CA ALA A 78 0.66 11.03 12.72
C ALA A 78 -0.05 11.66 13.91
N VAL A 79 0.48 12.76 14.40
CA VAL A 79 -0.12 13.61 15.43
C VAL A 79 -0.27 15.04 14.91
N SER A 80 -1.04 15.87 15.60
CA SER A 80 -1.14 17.30 15.25
C SER A 80 0.23 17.96 15.26
N ALA A 81 0.47 18.90 14.35
CA ALA A 81 1.69 19.70 14.34
C ALA A 81 1.89 20.54 15.62
N ASP A 82 0.79 20.84 16.34
CA ASP A 82 0.80 21.59 17.61
C ASP A 82 0.98 20.67 18.84
N THR A 83 1.23 19.37 18.65
CA THR A 83 1.45 18.44 19.77
C THR A 83 2.75 18.77 20.48
N ASP A 84 2.70 18.81 21.82
CA ASP A 84 3.88 19.03 22.65
C ASP A 84 5.01 18.04 22.27
N PRO A 85 6.23 18.53 22.03
CA PRO A 85 7.37 17.68 21.66
C PRO A 85 7.64 16.53 22.63
N ALA A 86 7.37 16.69 23.93
CA ALA A 86 7.53 15.63 24.91
C ALA A 86 6.51 14.50 24.70
N ILE A 87 5.29 14.84 24.28
CA ILE A 87 4.26 13.85 23.92
C ILE A 87 4.66 13.14 22.63
N VAL A 88 5.17 13.87 21.65
CA VAL A 88 5.66 13.28 20.38
C VAL A 88 6.75 12.25 20.67
N SER A 89 7.77 12.63 21.45
CA SER A 89 8.88 11.73 21.83
C SER A 89 8.37 10.49 22.58
N PHE A 90 7.48 10.68 23.54
CA PHE A 90 6.87 9.57 24.28
C PHE A 90 6.14 8.60 23.37
N LEU A 91 5.35 9.11 22.42
CA LEU A 91 4.61 8.26 21.47
C LEU A 91 5.56 7.51 20.52
N GLN A 92 6.62 8.16 20.03
CA GLN A 92 7.63 7.51 19.20
C GLN A 92 8.31 6.36 19.95
N GLU A 93 8.77 6.58 21.20
CA GLU A 93 9.37 5.54 22.03
C GLU A 93 8.40 4.39 22.33
N ALA A 94 7.11 4.69 22.54
CA ALA A 94 6.10 3.70 22.85
C ALA A 94 5.72 2.84 21.63
N PHE A 95 5.65 3.43 20.43
CA PHE A 95 5.20 2.74 19.23
C PHE A 95 6.34 2.06 18.45
N ALA A 96 7.59 2.52 18.55
CA ALA A 96 8.72 1.95 17.82
C ALA A 96 8.85 0.41 18.01
N PRO A 97 8.81 -0.13 19.25
CA PRO A 97 8.87 -1.58 19.45
C PRO A 97 7.67 -2.32 18.88
N ALA A 98 6.48 -1.68 18.88
CA ALA A 98 5.27 -2.30 18.33
C ALA A 98 5.35 -2.41 16.80
N ALA A 99 5.89 -1.40 16.12
CA ALA A 99 6.02 -1.34 14.66
C ALA A 99 6.92 -2.47 14.09
N VAL A 100 7.90 -2.94 14.86
CA VAL A 100 8.82 -4.02 14.45
C VAL A 100 8.50 -5.35 15.12
N SER A 101 7.40 -5.46 15.87
CA SER A 101 7.00 -6.69 16.55
C SER A 101 6.56 -7.77 15.56
N ASP A 102 6.81 -9.05 15.90
CA ASP A 102 6.38 -10.20 15.08
C ASP A 102 4.87 -10.22 14.85
N ALA A 103 4.08 -9.82 15.87
CA ALA A 103 2.62 -9.76 15.76
C ALA A 103 2.16 -8.72 14.75
N TYR A 104 2.80 -7.56 14.71
CA TYR A 104 2.48 -6.52 13.74
C TYR A 104 2.94 -6.92 12.34
N ARG A 105 4.15 -7.49 12.20
CA ARG A 105 4.66 -8.02 10.92
C ARG A 105 3.72 -9.06 10.33
N ALA A 106 3.29 -10.04 11.12
CA ALA A 106 2.34 -11.06 10.65
C ALA A 106 1.00 -10.45 10.20
N THR A 107 0.55 -9.39 10.88
CA THR A 107 -0.67 -8.67 10.47
C THR A 107 -0.45 -7.93 9.14
N GLN A 108 0.68 -7.26 8.96
CA GLN A 108 1.01 -6.57 7.71
C GLN A 108 1.11 -7.53 6.54
N GLU A 109 1.79 -8.67 6.70
CA GLU A 109 1.90 -9.72 5.70
C GLU A 109 0.53 -10.25 5.27
N GLY A 110 -0.40 -10.42 6.22
CA GLY A 110 -1.79 -10.81 5.95
C GLY A 110 -2.57 -9.80 5.09
N PHE A 111 -2.15 -8.54 5.06
CA PHE A 111 -2.69 -7.49 4.19
C PHE A 111 -1.79 -7.16 3.00
N PHE A 112 -0.74 -7.97 2.75
CA PHE A 112 0.26 -7.76 1.68
C PHE A 112 1.06 -6.47 1.80
N PHE A 113 1.19 -5.91 3.00
CA PHE A 113 2.14 -4.84 3.26
C PHE A 113 3.53 -5.42 3.47
N GLN A 114 4.53 -4.75 2.94
CA GLN A 114 5.92 -5.05 3.26
C GLN A 114 6.20 -4.66 4.72
N PRO A 115 6.86 -5.51 5.52
CA PRO A 115 7.26 -5.14 6.86
C PRO A 115 8.15 -3.90 6.83
N VAL A 116 7.87 -2.96 7.72
CA VAL A 116 8.67 -1.74 7.84
C VAL A 116 9.97 -2.06 8.60
N GLU A 117 11.11 -1.59 8.08
CA GLU A 117 12.34 -1.51 8.87
C GLU A 117 12.23 -0.34 9.85
N GLU A 118 12.99 -0.41 10.96
CA GLU A 118 13.05 0.69 11.91
C GLU A 118 13.60 1.95 11.23
N MET A 119 12.78 2.99 11.18
CA MET A 119 13.11 4.28 10.58
C MET A 119 13.26 5.34 11.65
N SER A 120 14.27 6.21 11.54
CA SER A 120 14.31 7.43 12.32
C SER A 120 13.19 8.39 11.88
N ASN A 121 12.84 9.35 12.74
CA ASN A 121 11.86 10.38 12.39
C ASN A 121 12.29 11.22 11.17
N GLU A 122 13.59 11.48 11.04
CA GLU A 122 14.18 12.21 9.91
C GLU A 122 14.04 11.40 8.60
N ASP A 123 14.33 10.10 8.65
CA ASP A 123 14.16 9.22 7.50
C ASP A 123 12.70 9.10 7.07
N MET A 124 11.77 9.03 8.04
CA MET A 124 10.33 8.99 7.76
C MET A 124 9.86 10.28 7.08
N LEU A 125 10.28 11.45 7.55
CA LEU A 125 9.93 12.73 6.92
C LEU A 125 10.54 12.85 5.52
N SER A 126 11.77 12.40 5.34
CA SER A 126 12.45 12.34 4.04
C SER A 126 11.72 11.40 3.06
N PHE A 127 11.27 10.25 3.56
CA PHE A 127 10.46 9.33 2.78
C PHE A 127 9.15 9.98 2.32
N VAL A 128 8.39 10.61 3.22
CA VAL A 128 7.13 11.29 2.86
C VAL A 128 7.35 12.38 1.81
N ALA A 129 8.41 13.18 1.97
CA ALA A 129 8.76 14.22 1.00
C ALA A 129 9.09 13.61 -0.38
N SER A 130 9.88 12.54 -0.41
CA SER A 130 10.22 11.84 -1.67
C SER A 130 8.99 11.26 -2.37
N GLN A 131 8.04 10.72 -1.61
CA GLN A 131 6.78 10.22 -2.16
C GLN A 131 5.92 11.35 -2.75
N GLN A 132 5.87 12.50 -2.08
CA GLN A 132 5.16 13.67 -2.59
C GLN A 132 5.76 14.16 -3.91
N ASP A 133 7.08 14.26 -4.00
CA ASP A 133 7.78 14.67 -5.22
C ASP A 133 7.54 13.66 -6.35
N TYR A 134 7.63 12.36 -6.05
CA TYR A 134 7.38 11.30 -7.01
C TYR A 134 5.96 11.38 -7.57
N TYR A 135 4.93 11.40 -6.72
CA TYR A 135 3.55 11.48 -7.21
C TYR A 135 3.25 12.79 -7.94
N THR A 136 3.84 13.90 -7.52
CA THR A 136 3.73 15.17 -8.24
C THR A 136 4.30 15.06 -9.65
N SER A 137 5.41 14.36 -9.82
CA SER A 137 6.02 14.14 -11.14
C SER A 137 5.18 13.28 -12.08
N LEU A 138 4.35 12.38 -11.54
CA LEU A 138 3.47 11.50 -12.33
C LEU A 138 2.21 12.20 -12.85
N ILE A 139 1.71 13.19 -12.12
CA ILE A 139 0.44 13.88 -12.46
C ILE A 139 0.64 15.22 -13.19
N GLY A 140 1.88 15.70 -13.33
CA GLY A 140 2.28 16.86 -14.11
C GLY A 140 2.01 18.18 -13.42
#